data_97057632515128a331efd89258bef1d6
#
_entry.id   97057632515128a331efd89258bef1d6
#
_cell.length_a   1.000
_cell.length_b   1.000
_cell.length_c   1.000
_cell.angle_alpha   90.00
_cell.angle_beta   90.00
_cell.angle_gamma   90.00
#
_symmetry.space_group_name_H-M   'P 1'
#
loop_
_entity.id
_entity.type
_entity.pdbx_description
1 polymer ?
#
loop_
_entity_poly.entity_id
_entity_poly.type
_entity_poly.pdbx_seq_one_letter_code
_entity_poly.pdbx_strand_id
1 'polypeptide(L)'
;IEFPAILPTGKPLWPEYWNLKDLEGVRASIPLSKWNAQYMQNPTGEEGALIKREWWQDWESDSLPPLEHVIQSYDTAFMKKETADYSAITTWGAFTPNEDSGQCLILVDALKGRYEFPELRRIALDQYGYWNPETVIIEGKASGLPLTYELRKAGIPVINYTPSKGNDKHTRVNSVSPLFESGRIYAPKEMEFAQEVIEE
;
A
#
# COMPACT_ATOMS: atom_id res chain seq x y z
N ILE A 1 1.77 2.49 -36.85
CA ILE A 1 1.16 1.16 -36.96
C ILE A 1 1.28 0.56 -35.57
N GLU A 2 0.17 0.15 -34.96
CA GLU A 2 0.10 -0.48 -33.65
C GLU A 2 -0.09 -1.99 -33.82
N PHE A 3 0.64 -2.78 -33.03
CA PHE A 3 0.54 -4.24 -33.03
C PHE A 3 0.24 -4.74 -31.62
N PRO A 4 -0.99 -4.59 -31.12
CA PRO A 4 -1.34 -5.05 -29.79
C PRO A 4 -1.27 -6.58 -29.70
N ALA A 5 -0.79 -7.10 -28.57
CA ALA A 5 -0.66 -8.54 -28.35
C ALA A 5 -2.00 -9.28 -28.41
N ILE A 6 -3.08 -8.59 -28.08
CA ILE A 6 -4.47 -9.05 -28.27
C ILE A 6 -5.15 -8.08 -29.22
N LEU A 7 -5.59 -8.60 -30.35
CA LEU A 7 -6.30 -7.83 -31.38
C LEU A 7 -7.71 -7.40 -30.89
N PRO A 8 -8.35 -6.40 -31.50
CA PRO A 8 -9.73 -6.02 -31.21
C PRO A 8 -10.73 -7.16 -31.36
N THR A 9 -10.37 -8.21 -32.12
CA THR A 9 -11.14 -9.44 -32.28
C THR A 9 -11.05 -10.39 -31.06
N GLY A 10 -10.27 -10.05 -30.04
CA GLY A 10 -10.00 -10.90 -28.87
C GLY A 10 -9.01 -12.04 -29.13
N LYS A 11 -8.41 -12.11 -30.31
CA LYS A 11 -7.42 -13.13 -30.66
C LYS A 11 -6.00 -12.62 -30.42
N PRO A 12 -5.05 -13.51 -30.03
CA PRO A 12 -3.65 -13.14 -29.97
C PRO A 12 -3.13 -12.72 -31.35
N LEU A 13 -2.25 -11.72 -31.37
CA LEU A 13 -1.58 -11.28 -32.62
C LEU A 13 -0.67 -12.39 -33.18
N TRP A 14 -0.05 -13.16 -32.28
CA TRP A 14 0.94 -14.18 -32.63
C TRP A 14 0.63 -15.52 -31.92
N PRO A 15 -0.44 -16.23 -32.33
CA PRO A 15 -0.93 -17.41 -31.62
C PRO A 15 0.07 -18.60 -31.61
N GLU A 16 1.05 -18.61 -32.55
CA GLU A 16 2.09 -19.63 -32.56
C GLU A 16 3.12 -19.48 -31.44
N TYR A 17 3.30 -18.27 -30.91
CA TYR A 17 4.22 -17.96 -29.81
C TYR A 17 3.53 -17.71 -28.49
N TRP A 18 2.36 -17.06 -28.53
CA TRP A 18 1.62 -16.63 -27.35
C TRP A 18 0.15 -16.99 -27.50
N ASN A 19 -0.30 -17.99 -26.79
CA ASN A 19 -1.73 -18.27 -26.72
C ASN A 19 -2.42 -17.30 -25.73
N LEU A 20 -3.74 -17.24 -25.77
CA LEU A 20 -4.50 -16.30 -24.94
C LEU A 20 -4.28 -16.52 -23.44
N LYS A 21 -4.16 -17.79 -23.01
CA LYS A 21 -3.93 -18.14 -21.60
C LYS A 21 -2.58 -17.66 -21.09
N ASP A 22 -1.54 -17.74 -21.93
CA ASP A 22 -0.21 -17.25 -21.57
C ASP A 22 -0.21 -15.72 -21.45
N LEU A 23 -0.90 -15.03 -22.37
CA LEU A 23 -1.06 -13.57 -22.33
C LEU A 23 -1.87 -13.12 -21.11
N GLU A 24 -2.91 -13.85 -20.73
CA GLU A 24 -3.68 -13.59 -19.50
C GLU A 24 -2.83 -13.80 -18.25
N GLY A 25 -1.98 -14.83 -18.23
CA GLY A 25 -1.02 -15.08 -17.16
C GLY A 25 -0.02 -13.93 -16.99
N VAL A 26 0.53 -13.43 -18.11
CA VAL A 26 1.41 -12.24 -18.08
C VAL A 26 0.65 -11.01 -17.60
N ARG A 27 -0.56 -10.78 -18.10
CA ARG A 27 -1.41 -9.66 -17.67
C ARG A 27 -1.66 -9.67 -16.17
N ALA A 28 -1.91 -10.84 -15.58
CA ALA A 28 -2.13 -10.99 -14.15
C ALA A 28 -0.85 -10.79 -13.30
N SER A 29 0.34 -10.86 -13.93
CA SER A 29 1.63 -10.77 -13.24
C SER A 29 2.30 -9.40 -13.30
N ILE A 30 1.79 -8.47 -14.11
CA ILE A 30 2.37 -7.12 -14.28
C ILE A 30 1.30 -6.04 -14.11
N PRO A 31 1.67 -4.82 -13.66
CA PRO A 31 0.76 -3.69 -13.57
C PRO A 31 0.07 -3.39 -14.90
N LEU A 32 -1.21 -3.00 -14.85
CA LEU A 32 -2.03 -2.73 -16.03
C LEU A 32 -1.40 -1.65 -16.94
N SER A 33 -0.76 -0.64 -16.36
CA SER A 33 -0.05 0.40 -17.12
C SER A 33 1.10 -0.18 -17.97
N LYS A 34 1.87 -1.13 -17.40
CA LYS A 34 2.91 -1.86 -18.14
C LYS A 34 2.33 -2.78 -19.21
N TRP A 35 1.24 -3.48 -18.87
CA TRP A 35 0.52 -4.29 -19.84
C TRP A 35 0.06 -3.45 -21.03
N ASN A 36 -0.63 -2.34 -20.76
CA ASN A 36 -1.14 -1.45 -21.81
C ASN A 36 0.00 -0.88 -22.67
N ALA A 37 1.08 -0.41 -22.05
CA ALA A 37 2.21 0.18 -22.78
C ALA A 37 2.98 -0.84 -23.62
N GLN A 38 3.32 -2.00 -23.04
CA GLN A 38 4.23 -2.96 -23.65
C GLN A 38 3.53 -3.98 -24.55
N TYR A 39 2.36 -4.47 -24.12
CA TYR A 39 1.64 -5.52 -24.84
C TYR A 39 0.49 -5.00 -25.69
N MET A 40 -0.21 -3.97 -25.23
CA MET A 40 -1.32 -3.41 -26.00
C MET A 40 -0.90 -2.22 -26.87
N GLN A 41 0.35 -1.75 -26.75
CA GLN A 41 0.90 -0.57 -27.44
C GLN A 41 0.04 0.69 -27.29
N ASN A 42 -0.71 0.75 -26.19
CA ASN A 42 -1.51 1.87 -25.78
C ASN A 42 -1.00 2.37 -24.42
N PRO A 43 0.13 3.14 -24.39
CA PRO A 43 0.60 3.73 -23.16
C PRO A 43 -0.48 4.68 -22.64
N THR A 44 -1.24 4.22 -21.65
CA THR A 44 -2.04 5.12 -20.84
C THR A 44 -1.05 6.00 -20.11
N GLY A 45 -1.05 7.30 -20.41
CA GLY A 45 -0.20 8.25 -19.71
C GLY A 45 -0.37 8.08 -18.21
N GLU A 46 0.69 8.31 -17.45
CA GLU A 46 0.66 8.34 -15.97
C GLU A 46 -0.19 9.52 -15.43
N GLU A 47 -1.13 10.02 -16.21
CA GLU A 47 -2.13 11.01 -15.82
C GLU A 47 -3.27 10.30 -15.07
N GLY A 48 -3.00 9.90 -13.84
CA GLY A 48 -3.97 9.32 -12.94
C GLY A 48 -3.28 8.80 -11.68
N ALA A 49 -3.98 8.80 -10.57
CA ALA A 49 -3.49 8.22 -9.33
C ALA A 49 -2.91 6.82 -9.59
N LEU A 50 -1.72 6.55 -9.06
CA LEU A 50 -1.04 5.26 -9.19
C LEU A 50 -1.89 4.11 -8.63
N ILE A 51 -2.73 4.42 -7.65
CA ILE A 51 -3.77 3.56 -7.09
C ILE A 51 -5.10 4.28 -7.30
N LYS A 52 -6.01 3.63 -8.03
CA LYS A 52 -7.30 4.20 -8.31
C LYS A 52 -8.25 4.02 -7.14
N ARG A 53 -9.07 5.03 -6.85
CA ARG A 53 -10.14 4.96 -5.86
C ARG A 53 -11.02 3.71 -6.01
N GLU A 54 -11.37 3.36 -7.23
CA GLU A 54 -12.24 2.22 -7.56
C GLU A 54 -11.64 0.84 -7.22
N TRP A 55 -10.35 0.75 -6.92
CA TRP A 55 -9.69 -0.49 -6.52
C TRP A 55 -9.77 -0.75 -5.02
N TRP A 56 -10.07 0.29 -4.23
CA TRP A 56 -10.33 0.12 -2.82
C TRP A 56 -11.70 -0.52 -2.59
N GLN A 57 -11.74 -1.53 -1.74
CA GLN A 57 -12.99 -2.17 -1.34
C GLN A 57 -13.55 -1.45 -0.12
N ASP A 58 -14.80 -1.05 -0.18
CA ASP A 58 -15.48 -0.45 0.96
C ASP A 58 -15.79 -1.53 2.01
N TRP A 59 -15.40 -1.28 3.26
CA TRP A 59 -15.85 -2.06 4.41
C TRP A 59 -17.07 -1.36 5.02
N GLU A 60 -18.24 -1.99 4.89
CA GLU A 60 -19.52 -1.37 5.26
C GLU A 60 -19.99 -1.71 6.69
N SER A 61 -19.31 -2.64 7.39
CA SER A 61 -19.67 -3.01 8.75
C SER A 61 -19.08 -2.02 9.76
N ASP A 62 -19.83 -1.71 10.81
CA ASP A 62 -19.39 -0.91 11.95
C ASP A 62 -18.30 -1.59 12.77
N SER A 63 -18.16 -2.90 12.68
CA SER A 63 -17.12 -3.67 13.34
C SER A 63 -16.07 -4.15 12.35
N LEU A 64 -14.81 -4.15 12.78
CA LEU A 64 -13.72 -4.73 12.01
C LEU A 64 -13.90 -6.25 11.84
N PRO A 65 -13.42 -6.84 10.74
CA PRO A 65 -13.37 -8.29 10.63
C PRO A 65 -12.44 -8.89 11.69
N PRO A 66 -12.56 -10.18 12.00
CA PRO A 66 -11.56 -10.87 12.81
C PRO A 66 -10.18 -10.73 12.16
N LEU A 67 -9.28 -10.01 12.83
CA LEU A 67 -7.94 -9.77 12.32
C LEU A 67 -7.02 -10.92 12.70
N GLU A 68 -6.31 -11.46 11.72
CA GLU A 68 -5.28 -12.50 11.91
C GLU A 68 -3.97 -11.88 12.37
N HIS A 69 -3.62 -10.72 11.79
CA HIS A 69 -2.41 -9.95 12.09
C HIS A 69 -2.69 -8.47 12.06
N VAL A 70 -1.98 -7.72 12.90
CA VAL A 70 -2.00 -6.25 12.89
C VAL A 70 -0.57 -5.74 12.67
N ILE A 71 -0.42 -4.82 11.73
CA ILE A 71 0.86 -4.23 11.34
C ILE A 71 0.73 -2.71 11.36
N GLN A 72 1.72 -2.03 11.90
CA GLN A 72 1.82 -0.57 11.79
C GLN A 72 2.98 -0.15 10.90
N SER A 73 2.75 0.87 10.07
CA SER A 73 3.78 1.46 9.23
C SER A 73 3.93 2.95 9.54
N TYR A 74 5.17 3.39 9.66
CA TYR A 74 5.55 4.76 10.04
C TYR A 74 6.43 5.37 8.95
N ASP A 75 5.97 6.46 8.36
CA ASP A 75 6.80 7.39 7.60
C ASP A 75 7.00 8.64 8.47
N THR A 76 8.23 8.88 8.92
CA THR A 76 8.52 9.92 9.90
C THR A 76 9.30 11.07 9.28
N ALA A 77 8.97 12.30 9.68
CA ALA A 77 9.69 13.49 9.31
C ALA A 77 10.24 14.22 10.56
N PHE A 78 11.41 14.85 10.44
CA PHE A 78 11.91 15.73 11.47
C PHE A 78 11.34 17.14 11.31
N MET A 79 10.67 17.62 12.33
CA MET A 79 10.28 19.01 12.39
C MET A 79 11.42 19.89 12.94
N LYS A 80 11.89 20.80 12.08
CA LYS A 80 12.66 21.98 12.53
C LYS A 80 12.13 23.31 11.96
N LYS A 81 11.12 23.29 11.06
CA LYS A 81 10.54 24.51 10.43
C LYS A 81 9.08 24.26 10.04
N GLU A 82 8.32 25.36 9.90
CA GLU A 82 6.92 25.34 9.43
C GLU A 82 6.71 24.71 8.03
N THR A 83 7.80 24.50 7.28
CA THR A 83 7.82 23.86 5.96
C THR A 83 8.20 22.36 6.02
N ALA A 84 8.18 21.74 7.21
CA ALA A 84 8.57 20.34 7.36
C ALA A 84 7.48 19.39 6.84
N ASP A 85 7.91 18.24 6.32
CA ASP A 85 7.04 17.15 5.90
C ASP A 85 6.22 16.61 7.06
N TYR A 86 5.09 15.97 6.76
CA TYR A 86 4.26 15.30 7.74
C TYR A 86 4.87 13.96 8.15
N SER A 87 4.63 13.56 9.40
CA SER A 87 4.75 12.17 9.81
C SER A 87 3.41 11.49 9.61
N ALA A 88 3.42 10.28 9.09
CA ALA A 88 2.24 9.44 8.89
C ALA A 88 2.42 8.10 9.59
N ILE A 89 1.35 7.64 10.23
CA ILE A 89 1.26 6.32 10.87
C ILE A 89 0.02 5.65 10.29
N THR A 90 0.17 4.47 9.71
CA THR A 90 -0.97 3.67 9.24
C THR A 90 -0.99 2.34 9.96
N THR A 91 -2.18 1.90 10.36
CA THR A 91 -2.40 0.59 10.98
C THR A 91 -3.23 -0.27 10.03
N TRP A 92 -2.76 -1.47 9.78
CA TRP A 92 -3.34 -2.41 8.86
C TRP A 92 -3.67 -3.73 9.55
N GLY A 93 -4.84 -4.25 9.27
CA GLY A 93 -5.23 -5.60 9.68
C GLY A 93 -5.22 -6.57 8.51
N ALA A 94 -4.64 -7.75 8.70
CA ALA A 94 -4.76 -8.85 7.77
C ALA A 94 -5.94 -9.73 8.18
N PHE A 95 -6.75 -10.15 7.22
CA PHE A 95 -7.91 -11.01 7.44
C PHE A 95 -8.23 -11.83 6.19
N THR A 96 -8.99 -12.90 6.39
CA THR A 96 -9.49 -13.75 5.29
C THR A 96 -11.02 -13.68 5.28
N PRO A 97 -11.64 -13.09 4.23
CA PRO A 97 -13.10 -12.89 4.19
C PRO A 97 -13.90 -14.19 4.22
N ASN A 98 -13.40 -15.24 3.55
CA ASN A 98 -13.97 -16.59 3.54
C ASN A 98 -12.89 -17.63 3.18
N GLU A 99 -13.17 -18.93 3.39
CA GLU A 99 -12.20 -20.01 3.20
C GLU A 99 -11.61 -20.10 1.78
N ASP A 100 -12.36 -19.67 0.78
CA ASP A 100 -11.95 -19.69 -0.64
C ASP A 100 -11.22 -18.41 -1.05
N SER A 101 -11.21 -17.40 -0.20
CA SER A 101 -10.55 -16.10 -0.47
C SER A 101 -9.10 -16.13 -0.05
N GLY A 102 -8.25 -15.45 -0.82
CA GLY A 102 -6.91 -15.14 -0.36
C GLY A 102 -6.93 -14.10 0.78
N GLN A 103 -5.82 -14.01 1.50
CA GLN A 103 -5.65 -13.00 2.56
C GLN A 103 -5.82 -11.59 1.99
N CYS A 104 -6.55 -10.75 2.71
CA CYS A 104 -6.84 -9.36 2.42
C CYS A 104 -6.26 -8.45 3.50
N LEU A 105 -6.13 -7.17 3.20
CA LEU A 105 -5.71 -6.14 4.14
C LEU A 105 -6.83 -5.11 4.30
N ILE A 106 -7.02 -4.64 5.51
CA ILE A 106 -7.92 -3.53 5.83
C ILE A 106 -7.14 -2.43 6.53
N LEU A 107 -7.28 -1.19 6.06
CA LEU A 107 -6.80 -0.02 6.78
C LEU A 107 -7.70 0.20 8.01
N VAL A 108 -7.17 0.05 9.21
CA VAL A 108 -7.95 0.14 10.44
C VAL A 108 -7.78 1.47 11.16
N ASP A 109 -6.65 2.17 10.91
CA ASP A 109 -6.38 3.50 11.46
C ASP A 109 -5.31 4.23 10.65
N ALA A 110 -5.37 5.54 10.61
CA ALA A 110 -4.34 6.38 10.05
C ALA A 110 -4.22 7.71 10.80
N LEU A 111 -3.00 8.12 11.06
CA LEU A 111 -2.68 9.42 11.68
C LEU A 111 -1.68 10.15 10.80
N LYS A 112 -1.94 11.41 10.53
CA LYS A 112 -1.04 12.31 9.81
C LYS A 112 -0.90 13.61 10.58
N GLY A 113 0.30 14.04 10.82
CA GLY A 113 0.54 15.27 11.56
C GLY A 113 2.00 15.70 11.55
N ARG A 114 2.21 16.91 12.03
CA ARG A 114 3.55 17.46 12.28
C ARG A 114 3.81 17.37 13.77
N TYR A 115 4.67 16.47 14.16
CA TYR A 115 4.94 16.17 15.56
C TYR A 115 6.41 16.46 15.89
N GLU A 116 6.65 17.07 17.05
CA GLU A 116 7.97 17.07 17.65
C GLU A 116 8.32 15.64 18.12
N PHE A 117 9.62 15.31 18.17
CA PHE A 117 10.05 13.97 18.51
C PHE A 117 9.46 13.39 19.82
N PRO A 118 9.39 14.15 20.93
CA PRO A 118 8.77 13.64 22.16
C PRO A 118 7.28 13.32 22.00
N GLU A 119 6.58 14.11 21.20
CA GLU A 119 5.16 13.90 20.90
C GLU A 119 4.97 12.70 19.99
N LEU A 120 5.74 12.60 18.91
CA LEU A 120 5.72 11.43 18.00
C LEU A 120 6.00 10.14 18.76
N ARG A 121 6.98 10.15 19.67
CA ARG A 121 7.28 9.00 20.54
C ARG A 121 6.07 8.62 21.40
N ARG A 122 5.42 9.58 22.03
CA ARG A 122 4.22 9.35 22.85
C ARG A 122 3.09 8.77 22.00
N ILE A 123 2.80 9.36 20.86
CA ILE A 123 1.77 8.87 19.91
C ILE A 123 2.09 7.43 19.49
N ALA A 124 3.34 7.13 19.16
CA ALA A 124 3.73 5.78 18.76
C ALA A 124 3.53 4.75 19.87
N LEU A 125 3.82 5.10 21.13
CA LEU A 125 3.56 4.22 22.28
C LEU A 125 2.06 4.03 22.52
N ASP A 126 1.26 5.10 22.42
CA ASP A 126 -0.19 5.07 22.58
C ASP A 126 -0.83 4.19 21.48
N GLN A 127 -0.41 4.37 20.22
CA GLN A 127 -0.86 3.60 19.08
C GLN A 127 -0.49 2.11 19.20
N TYR A 128 0.73 1.82 19.64
CA TYR A 128 1.13 0.44 19.90
C TYR A 128 0.29 -0.19 21.01
N GLY A 129 0.06 0.53 22.11
CA GLY A 129 -0.76 0.05 23.22
C GLY A 129 -2.23 -0.20 22.86
N TYR A 130 -2.77 0.60 21.96
CA TYR A 130 -4.16 0.47 21.52
C TYR A 130 -4.37 -0.67 20.53
N TRP A 131 -3.53 -0.77 19.49
CA TRP A 131 -3.69 -1.74 18.41
C TRP A 131 -2.96 -3.05 18.64
N ASN A 132 -1.97 -3.06 19.55
CA ASN A 132 -1.12 -4.21 19.86
C ASN A 132 -0.58 -4.92 18.61
N PRO A 133 0.06 -4.19 17.66
CA PRO A 133 0.53 -4.77 16.43
C PRO A 133 1.66 -5.79 16.68
N GLU A 134 1.70 -6.85 15.90
CA GLU A 134 2.76 -7.85 15.93
C GLU A 134 4.08 -7.29 15.37
N THR A 135 3.97 -6.29 14.49
CA THR A 135 5.14 -5.69 13.85
C THR A 135 4.89 -4.19 13.61
N VAL A 136 5.90 -3.40 13.96
CA VAL A 136 5.99 -1.98 13.62
C VAL A 136 7.08 -1.82 12.57
N ILE A 137 6.72 -1.24 11.42
CA ILE A 137 7.65 -0.97 10.30
C ILE A 137 7.95 0.52 10.30
N ILE A 138 9.23 0.90 10.36
CA ILE A 138 9.65 2.31 10.30
C ILE A 138 10.62 2.47 9.14
N GLU A 139 10.40 3.49 8.28
CA GLU A 139 11.36 3.78 7.23
C GLU A 139 12.71 4.21 7.84
N GLY A 140 13.77 3.51 7.45
CA GLY A 140 15.15 3.66 8.00
C GLY A 140 15.86 4.94 7.53
N LYS A 141 15.14 6.06 7.41
CA LYS A 141 15.71 7.39 7.20
C LYS A 141 16.23 7.97 8.53
N ALA A 142 16.99 9.07 8.44
CA ALA A 142 17.55 9.74 9.61
C ALA A 142 16.50 10.09 10.69
N SER A 143 15.25 10.36 10.30
CA SER A 143 14.12 10.64 11.20
C SER A 143 13.55 9.41 11.91
N GLY A 144 13.58 8.24 11.28
CA GLY A 144 13.02 7.01 11.83
C GLY A 144 13.94 6.29 12.82
N LEU A 145 15.27 6.50 12.73
CA LEU A 145 16.24 5.79 13.58
C LEU A 145 16.10 6.11 15.07
N PRO A 146 15.96 7.38 15.51
CA PRO A 146 15.75 7.70 16.92
C PRO A 146 14.45 7.09 17.46
N LEU A 147 13.36 7.13 16.68
CA LEU A 147 12.10 6.53 17.09
C LEU A 147 12.24 5.01 17.21
N THR A 148 12.89 4.36 16.26
CA THR A 148 13.19 2.93 16.31
C THR A 148 13.92 2.53 17.59
N TYR A 149 14.96 3.30 17.96
CA TYR A 149 15.72 3.04 19.17
C TYR A 149 14.85 3.11 20.42
N GLU A 150 14.05 4.17 20.57
CA GLU A 150 13.16 4.36 21.72
C GLU A 150 12.08 3.30 21.81
N LEU A 151 11.45 2.92 20.68
CA LEU A 151 10.43 1.88 20.67
C LEU A 151 11.00 0.50 20.99
N ARG A 152 12.18 0.15 20.44
CA ARG A 152 12.86 -1.11 20.78
C ARG A 152 13.25 -1.17 22.25
N LYS A 153 13.69 -0.05 22.84
CA LYS A 153 13.99 0.05 24.27
C LYS A 153 12.73 -0.17 25.12
N ALA A 154 11.56 0.20 24.63
CA ALA A 154 10.28 -0.08 25.25
C ALA A 154 9.77 -1.52 24.99
N GLY A 155 10.56 -2.38 24.32
CA GLY A 155 10.19 -3.78 24.05
C GLY A 155 9.29 -3.96 22.81
N ILE A 156 9.11 -2.94 21.99
CA ILE A 156 8.27 -3.00 20.78
C ILE A 156 9.03 -3.65 19.62
N PRO A 157 8.45 -4.62 18.89
CA PRO A 157 9.08 -5.28 17.75
C PRO A 157 9.10 -4.36 16.52
N VAL A 158 10.20 -3.63 16.33
CA VAL A 158 10.38 -2.69 15.23
C VAL A 158 11.27 -3.27 14.14
N ILE A 159 10.80 -3.24 12.90
CA ILE A 159 11.56 -3.53 11.69
C ILE A 159 11.88 -2.21 10.98
N ASN A 160 13.16 -1.95 10.67
CA ASN A 160 13.51 -0.84 9.81
C ASN A 160 13.46 -1.28 8.35
N TYR A 161 12.68 -0.57 7.56
CA TYR A 161 12.63 -0.72 6.12
C TYR A 161 13.48 0.36 5.45
N THR A 162 14.46 -0.05 4.68
CA THR A 162 15.28 0.88 3.88
C THR A 162 15.06 0.55 2.40
N PRO A 163 14.46 1.46 1.61
CA PRO A 163 14.30 1.26 0.19
C PRO A 163 15.67 1.03 -0.48
N SER A 164 15.77 0.03 -1.35
CA SER A 164 16.98 -0.21 -2.14
C SER A 164 17.18 0.91 -3.17
N LYS A 165 18.43 1.15 -3.58
CA LYS A 165 18.75 2.11 -4.64
C LYS A 165 18.01 1.71 -5.92
N GLY A 166 17.29 2.66 -6.54
CA GLY A 166 16.45 2.43 -7.73
C GLY A 166 15.01 1.99 -7.43
N ASN A 167 14.67 1.75 -6.18
CA ASN A 167 13.30 1.47 -5.75
C ASN A 167 12.62 2.78 -5.30
N ASP A 168 12.32 3.64 -6.27
CA ASP A 168 11.65 4.92 -6.02
C ASP A 168 10.18 4.72 -5.57
N LYS A 169 9.52 5.83 -5.23
CA LYS A 169 8.14 5.81 -4.74
C LYS A 169 7.19 5.15 -5.76
N HIS A 170 7.35 5.46 -7.05
CA HIS A 170 6.54 4.89 -8.13
C HIS A 170 6.73 3.37 -8.27
N THR A 171 7.96 2.90 -8.23
CA THR A 171 8.27 1.46 -8.30
C THR A 171 7.66 0.71 -7.11
N ARG A 172 7.72 1.28 -5.91
CA ARG A 172 7.12 0.67 -4.70
C ARG A 172 5.60 0.60 -4.79
N VAL A 173 4.95 1.67 -5.22
CA VAL A 173 3.49 1.68 -5.40
C VAL A 173 3.07 0.69 -6.49
N ASN A 174 3.78 0.65 -7.62
CA ASN A 174 3.51 -0.32 -8.68
C ASN A 174 3.68 -1.78 -8.23
N SER A 175 4.52 -2.06 -7.23
CA SER A 175 4.68 -3.42 -6.72
C SER A 175 3.48 -3.91 -5.89
N VAL A 176 2.69 -2.99 -5.33
CA VAL A 176 1.50 -3.30 -4.52
C VAL A 176 0.18 -3.07 -5.29
N SER A 177 0.20 -2.36 -6.42
CA SER A 177 -1.01 -2.11 -7.21
C SER A 177 -1.80 -3.37 -7.59
N PRO A 178 -1.19 -4.55 -7.86
CA PRO A 178 -1.94 -5.76 -8.13
C PRO A 178 -2.83 -6.22 -6.96
N LEU A 179 -2.46 -5.91 -5.71
CA LEU A 179 -3.30 -6.20 -4.55
C LEU A 179 -4.57 -5.33 -4.54
N PHE A 180 -4.42 -4.07 -4.92
CA PHE A 180 -5.56 -3.16 -5.06
C PHE A 180 -6.44 -3.57 -6.25
N GLU A 181 -5.86 -3.80 -7.42
CA GLU A 181 -6.58 -4.22 -8.63
C GLU A 181 -7.36 -5.55 -8.43
N SER A 182 -6.84 -6.44 -7.59
CA SER A 182 -7.49 -7.72 -7.27
C SER A 182 -8.56 -7.61 -6.18
N GLY A 183 -8.86 -6.40 -5.68
CA GLY A 183 -9.88 -6.17 -4.66
C GLY A 183 -9.53 -6.71 -3.28
N ARG A 184 -8.22 -6.79 -2.95
CA ARG A 184 -7.75 -7.32 -1.66
C ARG A 184 -7.49 -6.25 -0.62
N ILE A 185 -7.66 -4.97 -0.95
CA ILE A 185 -7.39 -3.86 -0.03
C ILE A 185 -8.71 -3.19 0.32
N TYR A 186 -9.00 -3.16 1.62
CA TYR A 186 -10.23 -2.64 2.19
C TYR A 186 -9.96 -1.38 3.01
N ALA A 187 -10.97 -0.51 3.08
CA ALA A 187 -10.98 0.63 3.97
C ALA A 187 -12.39 0.85 4.53
N PRO A 188 -12.54 1.31 5.79
CA PRO A 188 -13.83 1.68 6.35
C PRO A 188 -14.46 2.83 5.54
N LYS A 189 -15.69 2.62 5.05
CA LYS A 189 -16.34 3.52 4.11
C LYS A 189 -16.57 4.93 4.67
N GLU A 190 -16.96 5.03 5.95
CA GLU A 190 -17.42 6.29 6.55
C GLU A 190 -16.38 6.95 7.48
N MET A 191 -15.16 6.39 7.56
CA MET A 191 -14.13 6.94 8.42
C MET A 191 -13.30 8.00 7.69
N GLU A 192 -13.20 9.18 8.30
CA GLU A 192 -12.49 10.35 7.74
C GLU A 192 -11.03 10.01 7.42
N PHE A 193 -10.29 9.35 8.32
CA PHE A 193 -8.91 8.95 8.09
C PHE A 193 -8.73 8.06 6.85
N ALA A 194 -9.72 7.20 6.56
CA ALA A 194 -9.66 6.30 5.41
C ALA A 194 -9.84 7.09 4.11
N GLN A 195 -10.77 8.07 4.10
CA GLN A 195 -10.95 8.94 2.94
C GLN A 195 -9.71 9.80 2.68
N GLU A 196 -9.06 10.34 3.73
CA GLU A 196 -7.82 11.10 3.60
C GLU A 196 -6.70 10.27 2.96
N VAL A 197 -6.53 9.00 3.38
CA VAL A 197 -5.50 8.11 2.80
C VAL A 197 -5.81 7.75 1.34
N ILE A 198 -7.09 7.59 0.99
CA ILE A 198 -7.49 7.23 -0.36
C ILE A 198 -7.32 8.39 -1.34
N GLU A 199 -7.51 9.63 -0.87
CA GLU A 199 -7.42 10.85 -1.69
C GLU A 199 -5.98 11.34 -1.89
N GLU A 200 -5.01 10.90 -1.07
CA GLU A 200 -3.59 11.28 -1.15
C GLU A 200 -2.78 10.45 -2.16
#